data_fea7d8b7e012e3ba9ea28bda03dca331
#
_entry.id   fea7d8b7e012e3ba9ea28bda03dca331
#
_cell.length_a   1.000
_cell.length_b   1.000
_cell.length_c   1.000
_cell.angle_alpha   90.00
_cell.angle_beta   90.00
_cell.angle_gamma   90.00
#
_symmetry.space_group_name_H-M   'P 1'
#
loop_
_entity.id
_entity.type
_entity.pdbx_description
1 polymer ?
#
loop_
_entity_poly.entity_id
_entity_poly.type
_entity_poly.pdbx_seq_one_letter_code
_entity_poly.pdbx_strand_id
1 'polypeptide(L)'
;MSDTSSRNLRTPEIPLSKFPNPRFFAYLCRIKIRHDMLLSNLTAISPVDGRYRKVTERLADYFSEYALIRYRVRVEVEYFIALCELPLPELKGIDTTAFERLRGLYRDFSTADAERVKEIERTTNHDVKAVEYLLKEKMDALGLGACKEFVHFGLTSQDINNTAIPSSLRDASNDVYYPLLEQLTAKLTALSKEWEEVPLLAHTHGQPASPTKLGKEIRVFVERIEKQTA
;
A
#
# COMPACT_ATOMS: atom_id res chain seq x y z
N MET A 1 -15.09 16.49 41.25
CA MET A 1 -14.13 17.58 41.11
C MET A 1 -12.83 16.97 40.59
N SER A 2 -12.64 16.93 39.28
CA SER A 2 -11.37 16.57 38.66
C SER A 2 -11.25 17.39 37.38
N ASP A 3 -10.31 18.30 37.48
CA ASP A 3 -9.95 19.31 36.49
C ASP A 3 -9.17 18.67 35.35
N THR A 4 -9.74 18.62 34.15
CA THR A 4 -9.04 18.19 32.92
C THR A 4 -8.52 19.44 32.22
N SER A 5 -7.33 19.87 32.65
CA SER A 5 -6.55 20.90 31.98
C SER A 5 -6.14 20.46 30.57
N SER A 6 -6.84 20.94 29.56
CA SER A 6 -6.42 20.88 28.15
C SER A 6 -5.17 21.73 27.96
N ARG A 7 -4.01 21.12 27.82
CA ARG A 7 -2.77 21.80 27.43
C ARG A 7 -2.89 22.31 25.99
N ASN A 8 -3.18 23.57 25.82
CA ASN A 8 -3.00 24.33 24.59
C ASN A 8 -1.50 24.35 24.25
N LEU A 9 -1.09 23.50 23.30
CA LEU A 9 0.21 23.61 22.64
C LEU A 9 0.19 24.86 21.76
N ARG A 10 0.59 26.01 22.31
CA ARG A 10 0.86 27.21 21.52
C ARG A 10 2.13 26.94 20.69
N THR A 11 1.98 26.88 19.39
CA THR A 11 3.12 26.96 18.46
C THR A 11 3.84 28.29 18.69
N PRO A 12 5.19 28.33 18.73
CA PRO A 12 5.93 29.56 18.92
C PRO A 12 5.61 30.53 17.76
N GLU A 13 5.09 31.72 18.11
CA GLU A 13 4.83 32.76 17.13
C GLU A 13 6.18 33.35 16.69
N ILE A 14 6.54 33.10 15.42
CA ILE A 14 7.72 33.73 14.78
C ILE A 14 7.32 35.18 14.47
N PRO A 15 8.05 36.20 14.98
CA PRO A 15 7.70 37.58 14.73
C PRO A 15 7.75 37.95 13.26
N LEU A 16 6.65 38.48 12.74
CA LEU A 16 6.44 38.86 11.33
C LEU A 16 7.49 39.83 10.77
N SER A 17 8.19 40.58 11.67
CA SER A 17 9.26 41.50 11.30
C SER A 17 10.51 40.85 10.69
N LYS A 18 10.65 39.52 10.74
CA LYS A 18 11.77 38.79 10.17
C LYS A 18 11.58 38.42 8.67
N PHE A 19 10.43 38.73 8.08
CA PHE A 19 10.15 38.39 6.68
C PHE A 19 10.21 39.61 5.76
N PRO A 20 10.75 39.48 4.57
CA PRO A 20 10.93 40.60 3.61
C PRO A 20 9.61 41.22 3.14
N ASN A 21 8.48 40.52 3.27
CA ASN A 21 7.14 41.06 3.02
C ASN A 21 6.13 40.56 4.06
N PRO A 22 6.02 41.25 5.22
CA PRO A 22 5.13 40.85 6.31
C PRO A 22 3.64 40.80 5.92
N ARG A 23 3.20 41.64 4.97
CA ARG A 23 1.81 41.66 4.50
C ARG A 23 1.45 40.44 3.67
N PHE A 24 2.36 39.95 2.84
CA PHE A 24 2.18 38.73 2.05
C PHE A 24 2.09 37.50 2.96
N PHE A 25 2.96 37.41 3.96
CA PHE A 25 2.95 36.32 4.93
C PHE A 25 1.69 36.34 5.82
N ALA A 26 1.25 37.51 6.26
CA ALA A 26 -0.01 37.68 7.00
C ALA A 26 -1.24 37.29 6.15
N TYR A 27 -1.19 37.50 4.83
CA TYR A 27 -2.23 37.05 3.91
C TYR A 27 -2.25 35.51 3.81
N LEU A 28 -1.10 34.86 3.66
CA LEU A 28 -1.00 33.38 3.62
C LEU A 28 -1.46 32.74 4.94
N CYS A 29 -1.12 33.31 6.10
CA CYS A 29 -1.54 32.80 7.40
C CYS A 29 -3.04 32.99 7.69
N ARG A 30 -3.75 33.84 6.92
CA ARG A 30 -5.21 34.04 7.04
C ARG A 30 -6.05 33.12 6.18
N ILE A 31 -5.44 32.31 5.34
CA ILE A 31 -6.17 31.27 4.58
C ILE A 31 -6.64 30.21 5.58
N LYS A 32 -7.84 30.36 6.12
CA LYS A 32 -8.55 29.28 6.80
C LYS A 32 -8.84 28.21 5.73
N ILE A 33 -8.03 27.17 5.70
CA ILE A 33 -8.36 25.96 4.93
C ILE A 33 -9.65 25.41 5.56
N ARG A 34 -10.76 25.45 4.82
CA ARG A 34 -11.99 24.80 5.27
C ARG A 34 -11.73 23.31 5.34
N HIS A 35 -11.82 22.74 6.54
CA HIS A 35 -11.65 21.31 6.77
C HIS A 35 -12.82 20.45 6.24
N ASP A 36 -13.81 21.05 5.59
CA ASP A 36 -15.05 20.38 5.14
C ASP A 36 -15.03 19.99 3.65
N MET A 37 -13.86 19.92 3.01
CA MET A 37 -13.77 19.49 1.61
C MET A 37 -13.95 17.97 1.52
N LEU A 38 -15.04 17.54 0.88
CA LEU A 38 -15.24 16.13 0.52
C LEU A 38 -14.11 15.66 -0.39
N LEU A 39 -13.69 14.42 -0.23
CA LEU A 39 -12.67 13.81 -1.07
C LEU A 39 -13.17 13.73 -2.53
N SER A 40 -12.44 14.36 -3.43
CA SER A 40 -12.69 14.36 -4.87
C SER A 40 -11.35 14.43 -5.62
N ASN A 41 -11.40 14.33 -6.94
CA ASN A 41 -10.20 14.52 -7.79
C ASN A 41 -9.52 15.89 -7.58
N LEU A 42 -10.26 16.90 -7.14
CA LEU A 42 -9.73 18.25 -6.88
C LEU A 42 -9.17 18.41 -5.47
N THR A 43 -9.66 17.63 -4.50
CA THR A 43 -9.34 17.75 -3.08
C THR A 43 -8.44 16.63 -2.56
N ALA A 44 -8.14 15.62 -3.38
CA ALA A 44 -7.19 14.57 -3.05
C ALA A 44 -5.79 15.14 -2.80
N ILE A 45 -5.11 14.65 -1.78
CA ILE A 45 -3.77 15.11 -1.37
C ILE A 45 -2.74 14.85 -2.48
N SER A 46 -2.92 13.77 -3.24
CA SER A 46 -2.01 13.38 -4.33
C SER A 46 -2.76 13.25 -5.66
N PRO A 47 -2.16 13.70 -6.78
CA PRO A 47 -2.69 13.42 -8.11
C PRO A 47 -2.85 11.93 -8.41
N VAL A 48 -2.04 11.07 -7.78
CA VAL A 48 -2.08 9.60 -7.94
C VAL A 48 -3.44 9.06 -7.55
N ASP A 49 -3.99 9.47 -6.40
CA ASP A 49 -5.30 9.03 -5.90
C ASP A 49 -6.43 10.04 -6.17
N GLY A 50 -6.15 11.09 -6.92
CA GLY A 50 -7.12 12.08 -7.42
C GLY A 50 -7.27 11.98 -8.92
N ARG A 51 -6.61 12.90 -9.64
CA ARG A 51 -6.68 13.04 -11.09
C ARG A 51 -6.42 11.74 -11.87
N TYR A 52 -5.48 10.92 -11.39
CA TYR A 52 -5.05 9.68 -12.04
C TYR A 52 -5.69 8.42 -11.47
N ARG A 53 -6.64 8.53 -10.54
CA ARG A 53 -7.26 7.37 -9.87
C ARG A 53 -7.77 6.32 -10.85
N LYS A 54 -8.37 6.71 -11.98
CA LYS A 54 -8.85 5.76 -13.00
C LYS A 54 -7.76 4.83 -13.56
N VAL A 55 -6.50 5.28 -13.52
CA VAL A 55 -5.35 4.51 -14.01
C VAL A 55 -4.72 3.71 -12.86
N THR A 56 -4.73 4.27 -11.65
CA THR A 56 -4.07 3.70 -10.47
C THR A 56 -4.98 2.85 -9.60
N GLU A 57 -6.28 2.77 -9.90
CA GLU A 57 -7.29 2.06 -9.10
C GLU A 57 -6.91 0.60 -8.79
N ARG A 58 -6.28 -0.08 -9.74
CA ARG A 58 -5.78 -1.45 -9.56
C ARG A 58 -4.78 -1.60 -8.41
N LEU A 59 -4.12 -0.51 -8.01
CA LEU A 59 -3.17 -0.49 -6.89
C LEU A 59 -3.88 -0.40 -5.53
N ALA A 60 -5.18 -0.09 -5.50
CA ALA A 60 -5.94 0.01 -4.25
C ALA A 60 -5.98 -1.32 -3.49
N ASP A 61 -5.99 -2.45 -4.21
CA ASP A 61 -5.98 -3.80 -3.62
C ASP A 61 -4.66 -4.15 -2.90
N TYR A 62 -3.63 -3.30 -3.05
CA TYR A 62 -2.30 -3.53 -2.47
C TYR A 62 -1.87 -2.43 -1.51
N PHE A 63 -2.24 -1.16 -1.77
CA PHE A 63 -1.67 0.01 -1.07
C PHE A 63 -2.70 0.89 -0.36
N SER A 64 -4.00 0.56 -0.39
CA SER A 64 -4.99 1.26 0.41
C SER A 64 -4.94 0.80 1.88
N GLU A 65 -5.59 1.55 2.77
CA GLU A 65 -5.79 1.16 4.17
C GLU A 65 -6.53 -0.19 4.27
N TYR A 66 -7.55 -0.39 3.42
CA TYR A 66 -8.24 -1.68 3.28
C TYR A 66 -7.27 -2.82 2.97
N ALA A 67 -6.38 -2.61 2.00
CA ALA A 67 -5.39 -3.61 1.61
C ALA A 67 -4.40 -3.90 2.74
N LEU A 68 -3.89 -2.87 3.42
CA LEU A 68 -2.98 -3.04 4.55
C LEU A 68 -3.62 -3.89 5.66
N ILE A 69 -4.88 -3.62 6.01
CA ILE A 69 -5.62 -4.42 7.00
C ILE A 69 -5.76 -5.87 6.52
N ARG A 70 -6.16 -6.10 5.26
CA ARG A 70 -6.27 -7.44 4.67
C ARG A 70 -4.95 -8.22 4.70
N TYR A 71 -3.83 -7.58 4.38
CA TYR A 71 -2.51 -8.20 4.44
C TYR A 71 -2.10 -8.53 5.88
N ARG A 72 -2.42 -7.68 6.85
CA ARG A 72 -2.21 -7.99 8.28
C ARG A 72 -3.03 -9.19 8.71
N VAL A 73 -4.32 -9.27 8.33
CA VAL A 73 -5.17 -10.44 8.59
C VAL A 73 -4.54 -11.71 7.98
N ARG A 74 -4.04 -11.64 6.75
CA ARG A 74 -3.36 -12.76 6.09
C ARG A 74 -2.15 -13.23 6.90
N VAL A 75 -1.30 -12.32 7.35
CA VAL A 75 -0.10 -12.67 8.14
C VAL A 75 -0.48 -13.35 9.44
N GLU A 76 -1.43 -12.79 10.19
CA GLU A 76 -1.90 -13.36 11.45
C GLU A 76 -2.50 -14.77 11.26
N VAL A 77 -3.32 -14.95 10.22
CA VAL A 77 -3.92 -16.25 9.91
C VAL A 77 -2.87 -17.30 9.54
N GLU A 78 -1.95 -16.99 8.63
CA GLU A 78 -0.92 -17.95 8.22
C GLU A 78 0.05 -18.24 9.36
N TYR A 79 0.35 -17.25 10.20
CA TYR A 79 1.14 -17.46 11.41
C TYR A 79 0.43 -18.40 12.41
N PHE A 80 -0.87 -18.18 12.65
CA PHE A 80 -1.66 -19.07 13.52
C PHE A 80 -1.70 -20.50 12.98
N ILE A 81 -1.88 -20.68 11.66
CA ILE A 81 -1.83 -21.99 11.01
C ILE A 81 -0.45 -22.63 11.22
N ALA A 82 0.62 -21.88 11.03
CA ALA A 82 1.98 -22.38 11.28
C ALA A 82 2.20 -22.80 12.75
N LEU A 83 1.62 -22.08 13.72
CA LEU A 83 1.64 -22.49 15.12
C LEU A 83 0.88 -23.81 15.35
N CYS A 84 -0.24 -24.03 14.66
CA CYS A 84 -0.99 -25.29 14.73
C CYS A 84 -0.21 -26.49 14.15
N GLU A 85 0.70 -26.24 13.22
CA GLU A 85 1.58 -27.27 12.64
C GLU A 85 2.78 -27.62 13.55
N LEU A 86 3.05 -26.80 14.56
CA LEU A 86 4.03 -27.10 15.59
C LEU A 86 3.45 -28.07 16.63
N PRO A 87 4.29 -28.88 17.33
CA PRO A 87 3.84 -29.84 18.33
C PRO A 87 3.45 -29.16 19.66
N LEU A 88 2.67 -28.07 19.59
CA LEU A 88 2.19 -27.36 20.78
C LEU A 88 1.01 -28.12 21.40
N PRO A 89 1.08 -28.51 22.69
CA PRO A 89 0.02 -29.29 23.35
C PRO A 89 -1.34 -28.58 23.30
N GLU A 90 -1.36 -27.24 23.42
CA GLU A 90 -2.55 -26.40 23.48
C GLU A 90 -3.29 -26.28 22.13
N LEU A 91 -2.58 -26.50 21.03
CA LEU A 91 -3.12 -26.45 19.66
C LEU A 91 -3.33 -27.85 19.06
N LYS A 92 -3.00 -28.88 19.84
CA LYS A 92 -3.14 -30.27 19.40
C LYS A 92 -4.61 -30.63 19.21
N GLY A 93 -4.93 -31.10 18.01
CA GLY A 93 -6.28 -31.56 17.68
C GLY A 93 -7.15 -30.52 16.96
N ILE A 94 -6.58 -29.37 16.57
CA ILE A 94 -7.25 -28.47 15.63
C ILE A 94 -7.36 -29.20 14.30
N ASP A 95 -8.60 -29.31 13.80
CA ASP A 95 -8.87 -29.94 12.51
C ASP A 95 -8.28 -29.07 11.38
N THR A 96 -7.44 -29.67 10.54
CA THR A 96 -6.84 -29.00 9.37
C THR A 96 -7.87 -28.49 8.37
N THR A 97 -9.12 -29.03 8.38
CA THR A 97 -10.24 -28.49 7.59
C THR A 97 -10.60 -27.06 8.01
N ALA A 98 -10.28 -26.67 9.25
CA ALA A 98 -10.45 -25.29 9.71
C ALA A 98 -9.50 -24.32 9.02
N PHE A 99 -8.35 -24.77 8.51
CA PHE A 99 -7.35 -23.90 7.89
C PHE A 99 -7.89 -23.20 6.63
N GLU A 100 -8.65 -23.90 5.80
CA GLU A 100 -9.28 -23.27 4.63
C GLU A 100 -10.34 -22.23 5.02
N ARG A 101 -11.09 -22.46 6.11
CA ARG A 101 -12.04 -21.46 6.64
C ARG A 101 -11.29 -20.23 7.20
N LEU A 102 -10.17 -20.44 7.87
CA LEU A 102 -9.31 -19.35 8.34
C LEU A 102 -8.72 -18.55 7.17
N ARG A 103 -8.24 -19.21 6.13
CA ARG A 103 -7.77 -18.56 4.89
C ARG A 103 -8.87 -17.77 4.19
N GLY A 104 -10.11 -18.20 4.28
CA GLY A 104 -11.28 -17.46 3.81
C GLY A 104 -11.37 -16.06 4.44
N LEU A 105 -10.93 -15.87 5.67
CA LEU A 105 -11.00 -14.56 6.36
C LEU A 105 -10.22 -13.45 5.64
N TYR A 106 -9.13 -13.76 4.95
CA TYR A 106 -8.39 -12.76 4.17
C TYR A 106 -8.64 -12.85 2.66
N ARG A 107 -9.07 -14.01 2.13
CA ARG A 107 -9.42 -14.16 0.71
C ARG A 107 -10.73 -13.46 0.37
N ASP A 108 -11.71 -13.59 1.27
CA ASP A 108 -13.04 -13.03 1.13
C ASP A 108 -13.22 -11.77 2.00
N PHE A 109 -12.10 -11.10 2.35
CA PHE A 109 -12.09 -9.92 3.21
C PHE A 109 -12.90 -8.79 2.58
N SER A 110 -13.84 -8.24 3.32
CA SER A 110 -14.77 -7.22 2.84
C SER A 110 -14.46 -5.82 3.39
N THR A 111 -15.04 -4.80 2.78
CA THR A 111 -15.00 -3.43 3.34
C THR A 111 -15.66 -3.36 4.71
N ALA A 112 -16.71 -4.14 4.95
CA ALA A 112 -17.35 -4.22 6.28
C ALA A 112 -16.40 -4.78 7.35
N ASP A 113 -15.54 -5.74 7.01
CA ASP A 113 -14.51 -6.24 7.93
C ASP A 113 -13.47 -5.16 8.23
N ALA A 114 -13.06 -4.38 7.23
CA ALA A 114 -12.15 -3.25 7.43
C ALA A 114 -12.77 -2.16 8.30
N GLU A 115 -14.04 -1.83 8.08
CA GLU A 115 -14.80 -0.90 8.92
C GLU A 115 -14.88 -1.41 10.37
N ARG A 116 -15.12 -2.71 10.57
CA ARG A 116 -15.11 -3.31 11.90
C ARG A 116 -13.76 -3.16 12.61
N VAL A 117 -12.64 -3.36 11.88
CA VAL A 117 -11.31 -3.09 12.44
C VAL A 117 -11.19 -1.62 12.86
N LYS A 118 -11.64 -0.67 12.04
CA LYS A 118 -11.60 0.76 12.39
C LYS A 118 -12.49 1.12 13.57
N GLU A 119 -13.61 0.44 13.77
CA GLU A 119 -14.43 0.60 14.98
C GLU A 119 -13.70 0.13 16.23
N ILE A 120 -13.07 -1.05 16.19
CA ILE A 120 -12.28 -1.60 17.30
C ILE A 120 -11.09 -0.66 17.60
N GLU A 121 -10.42 -0.17 16.56
CA GLU A 121 -9.27 0.74 16.68
C GLU A 121 -9.62 2.03 17.43
N ARG A 122 -10.82 2.59 17.24
CA ARG A 122 -11.27 3.79 17.99
C ARG A 122 -11.25 3.60 19.49
N THR A 123 -11.44 2.36 19.96
CA THR A 123 -11.44 2.03 21.40
C THR A 123 -10.07 1.61 21.89
N THR A 124 -9.36 0.80 21.09
CA THR A 124 -8.05 0.26 21.47
C THR A 124 -6.92 1.26 21.24
N ASN A 125 -7.15 2.26 20.39
CA ASN A 125 -6.16 3.23 19.92
C ASN A 125 -4.89 2.56 19.37
N HIS A 126 -5.05 1.38 18.73
CA HIS A 126 -3.95 0.58 18.23
C HIS A 126 -4.41 -0.25 17.01
N ASP A 127 -3.82 -0.02 15.86
CA ASP A 127 -4.22 -0.58 14.56
C ASP A 127 -4.05 -2.11 14.45
N VAL A 128 -2.86 -2.64 14.76
CA VAL A 128 -2.61 -4.08 14.69
C VAL A 128 -3.41 -4.84 15.77
N LYS A 129 -3.56 -4.24 16.97
CA LYS A 129 -4.38 -4.82 18.03
C LYS A 129 -5.86 -4.93 17.61
N ALA A 130 -6.34 -3.97 16.84
CA ALA A 130 -7.70 -4.03 16.29
C ALA A 130 -7.89 -5.20 15.32
N VAL A 131 -6.87 -5.52 14.51
CA VAL A 131 -6.88 -6.71 13.64
C VAL A 131 -6.91 -7.99 14.48
N GLU A 132 -6.12 -8.09 15.53
CA GLU A 132 -6.14 -9.23 16.46
C GLU A 132 -7.54 -9.45 17.05
N TYR A 133 -8.21 -8.39 17.50
CA TYR A 133 -9.57 -8.49 18.06
C TYR A 133 -10.60 -8.92 17.01
N LEU A 134 -10.55 -8.38 15.79
CA LEU A 134 -11.40 -8.86 14.70
C LEU A 134 -11.21 -10.35 14.48
N LEU A 135 -9.96 -10.83 14.42
CA LEU A 135 -9.67 -12.25 14.23
C LEU A 135 -10.22 -13.10 15.37
N LYS A 136 -10.10 -12.65 16.61
CA LYS A 136 -10.71 -13.35 17.77
C LYS A 136 -12.23 -13.45 17.65
N GLU A 137 -12.91 -12.38 17.22
CA GLU A 137 -14.36 -12.40 16.94
C GLU A 137 -14.70 -13.42 15.84
N LYS A 138 -13.91 -13.45 14.74
CA LYS A 138 -14.12 -14.39 13.63
C LYS A 138 -13.85 -15.84 14.07
N MET A 139 -12.83 -16.08 14.90
CA MET A 139 -12.52 -17.41 15.42
C MET A 139 -13.63 -17.94 16.35
N ASP A 140 -14.23 -17.08 17.17
CA ASP A 140 -15.40 -17.45 17.96
C ASP A 140 -16.56 -17.92 17.05
N ALA A 141 -16.82 -17.19 15.97
CA ALA A 141 -17.84 -17.54 14.99
C ALA A 141 -17.53 -18.85 14.22
N LEU A 142 -16.26 -19.19 14.05
CA LEU A 142 -15.81 -20.43 13.42
C LEU A 142 -15.76 -21.63 14.38
N GLY A 143 -16.09 -21.45 15.66
CA GLY A 143 -15.98 -22.48 16.69
C GLY A 143 -14.55 -22.76 17.18
N LEU A 144 -13.63 -21.84 16.92
CA LEU A 144 -12.22 -21.92 17.32
C LEU A 144 -11.88 -21.03 18.53
N GLY A 145 -12.89 -20.63 19.29
CA GLY A 145 -12.73 -19.72 20.43
C GLY A 145 -11.77 -20.21 21.51
N ALA A 146 -11.65 -21.52 21.68
CA ALA A 146 -10.74 -22.11 22.69
C ALA A 146 -9.25 -21.82 22.41
N CYS A 147 -8.87 -21.56 21.15
CA CYS A 147 -7.49 -21.31 20.74
C CYS A 147 -7.23 -19.89 20.25
N LYS A 148 -8.22 -19.00 20.32
CA LYS A 148 -8.11 -17.62 19.81
C LYS A 148 -7.00 -16.78 20.47
N GLU A 149 -6.59 -17.12 21.68
CA GLU A 149 -5.50 -16.41 22.37
C GLU A 149 -4.11 -16.70 21.78
N PHE A 150 -4.01 -17.66 20.85
CA PHE A 150 -2.82 -17.90 20.05
C PHE A 150 -2.72 -17.00 18.81
N VAL A 151 -3.74 -16.22 18.50
CA VAL A 151 -3.62 -15.11 17.52
C VAL A 151 -2.61 -14.11 18.09
N HIS A 152 -1.66 -13.68 17.27
CA HIS A 152 -0.60 -12.74 17.67
C HIS A 152 0.36 -13.27 18.76
N PHE A 153 0.36 -14.56 19.02
CA PHE A 153 1.15 -15.15 20.10
C PHE A 153 2.65 -14.97 19.89
N GLY A 154 3.31 -14.30 20.84
CA GLY A 154 4.74 -14.05 20.79
C GLY A 154 5.21 -13.04 19.74
N LEU A 155 4.29 -12.33 19.10
CA LEU A 155 4.58 -11.31 18.09
C LEU A 155 4.44 -9.90 18.63
N THR A 156 5.04 -8.95 17.90
CA THR A 156 4.79 -7.51 18.04
C THR A 156 4.15 -6.97 16.77
N SER A 157 3.59 -5.76 16.83
CA SER A 157 3.00 -5.09 15.66
C SER A 157 3.98 -4.98 14.49
N GLN A 158 5.28 -4.84 14.80
CA GLN A 158 6.31 -4.67 13.78
C GLN A 158 6.57 -5.98 13.02
N ASP A 159 6.44 -7.15 13.66
CA ASP A 159 6.56 -8.45 13.00
C ASP A 159 5.48 -8.61 11.92
N ILE A 160 4.25 -8.18 12.24
CA ILE A 160 3.13 -8.19 11.30
C ILE A 160 3.37 -7.21 10.15
N ASN A 161 3.76 -5.97 10.44
CA ASN A 161 3.98 -4.94 9.42
C ASN A 161 5.15 -5.30 8.48
N ASN A 162 6.26 -5.80 9.03
CA ASN A 162 7.44 -6.20 8.25
C ASN A 162 7.17 -7.40 7.34
N THR A 163 6.08 -8.11 7.53
CA THR A 163 5.65 -9.22 6.66
C THR A 163 4.53 -8.79 5.71
N ALA A 164 3.56 -8.03 6.19
CA ALA A 164 2.41 -7.56 5.43
C ALA A 164 2.81 -6.60 4.29
N ILE A 165 3.62 -5.58 4.60
CA ILE A 165 4.02 -4.55 3.63
C ILE A 165 4.87 -5.13 2.48
N PRO A 166 5.94 -5.90 2.73
CA PRO A 166 6.68 -6.53 1.64
C PRO A 166 5.84 -7.52 0.83
N SER A 167 4.88 -8.21 1.47
CA SER A 167 3.97 -9.11 0.76
C SER A 167 3.07 -8.35 -0.21
N SER A 168 2.50 -7.21 0.20
CA SER A 168 1.68 -6.37 -0.68
C SER A 168 2.50 -5.79 -1.83
N LEU A 169 3.73 -5.35 -1.57
CA LEU A 169 4.64 -4.84 -2.60
C LEU A 169 5.00 -5.92 -3.62
N ARG A 170 5.33 -7.13 -3.15
CA ARG A 170 5.61 -8.28 -4.02
C ARG A 170 4.41 -8.60 -4.91
N ASP A 171 3.21 -8.70 -4.31
CA ASP A 171 2.01 -9.08 -5.03
C ASP A 171 1.63 -7.97 -6.05
N ALA A 172 1.72 -6.68 -5.69
CA ALA A 172 1.52 -5.56 -6.61
C ALA A 172 2.54 -5.56 -7.77
N SER A 173 3.79 -5.90 -7.48
CA SER A 173 4.83 -6.01 -8.51
C SER A 173 4.50 -7.11 -9.51
N ASN A 174 4.11 -8.29 -9.02
CA ASN A 174 3.81 -9.44 -9.85
C ASN A 174 2.51 -9.29 -10.65
N ASP A 175 1.47 -8.72 -10.03
CA ASP A 175 0.13 -8.71 -10.62
C ASP A 175 -0.13 -7.45 -11.46
N VAL A 176 0.60 -6.35 -11.22
CA VAL A 176 0.36 -5.07 -11.89
C VAL A 176 1.60 -4.55 -12.60
N TYR A 177 2.73 -4.41 -11.90
CA TYR A 177 3.92 -3.73 -12.43
C TYR A 177 4.58 -4.53 -13.55
N TYR A 178 4.97 -5.77 -13.31
CA TYR A 178 5.65 -6.60 -14.31
C TYR A 178 4.79 -6.88 -15.55
N PRO A 179 3.49 -7.20 -15.45
CA PRO A 179 2.65 -7.36 -16.63
C PRO A 179 2.54 -6.09 -17.50
N LEU A 180 2.52 -4.89 -16.88
CA LEU A 180 2.54 -3.63 -17.63
C LEU A 180 3.89 -3.38 -18.30
N LEU A 181 4.97 -3.71 -17.62
CA LEU A 181 6.32 -3.58 -18.16
C LEU A 181 6.56 -4.54 -19.33
N GLU A 182 6.05 -5.77 -19.25
CA GLU A 182 6.06 -6.73 -20.34
C GLU A 182 5.30 -6.22 -21.57
N GLN A 183 4.12 -5.64 -21.37
CA GLN A 183 3.34 -5.04 -22.45
C GLN A 183 4.11 -3.87 -23.11
N LEU A 184 4.75 -3.01 -22.32
CA LEU A 184 5.59 -1.94 -22.84
C LEU A 184 6.76 -2.50 -23.66
N THR A 185 7.48 -3.47 -23.12
CA THR A 185 8.63 -4.10 -23.77
C THR A 185 8.22 -4.78 -25.09
N ALA A 186 7.10 -5.50 -25.09
CA ALA A 186 6.55 -6.11 -26.29
C ALA A 186 6.20 -5.04 -27.36
N LYS A 187 5.58 -3.92 -26.96
CA LYS A 187 5.25 -2.84 -27.90
C LYS A 187 6.51 -2.18 -28.47
N LEU A 188 7.50 -1.90 -27.64
CA LEU A 188 8.78 -1.34 -28.10
C LEU A 188 9.51 -2.30 -29.04
N THR A 189 9.49 -3.61 -28.75
CA THR A 189 10.06 -4.66 -29.62
C THR A 189 9.36 -4.68 -30.97
N ALA A 190 8.03 -4.61 -31.00
CA ALA A 190 7.29 -4.55 -32.26
C ALA A 190 7.64 -3.31 -33.09
N LEU A 191 7.70 -2.13 -32.46
CA LEU A 191 8.11 -0.87 -33.12
C LEU A 191 9.56 -0.93 -33.62
N SER A 192 10.47 -1.54 -32.87
CA SER A 192 11.86 -1.75 -33.27
C SER A 192 11.98 -2.57 -34.55
N LYS A 193 11.14 -3.58 -34.72
CA LYS A 193 11.08 -4.39 -35.95
C LYS A 193 10.42 -3.65 -37.11
N GLU A 194 9.28 -2.98 -36.84
CA GLU A 194 8.55 -2.20 -37.85
C GLU A 194 9.44 -1.12 -38.48
N TRP A 195 10.32 -0.47 -37.68
CA TRP A 195 11.19 0.61 -38.11
C TRP A 195 12.66 0.21 -38.31
N GLU A 196 12.90 -1.09 -38.48
CA GLU A 196 14.28 -1.62 -38.62
C GLU A 196 15.04 -1.00 -39.79
N GLU A 197 14.37 -0.71 -40.90
CA GLU A 197 14.97 -0.14 -42.10
C GLU A 197 14.83 1.40 -42.21
N VAL A 198 14.18 2.06 -41.24
CA VAL A 198 14.01 3.52 -41.25
C VAL A 198 15.32 4.21 -40.89
N PRO A 199 15.95 4.98 -41.82
CA PRO A 199 17.19 5.69 -41.53
C PRO A 199 16.93 6.82 -40.52
N LEU A 200 17.87 7.01 -39.60
CA LEU A 200 17.87 8.07 -38.60
C LEU A 200 19.25 8.71 -38.52
N LEU A 201 19.31 10.04 -38.49
CA LEU A 201 20.54 10.76 -38.20
C LEU A 201 20.60 11.03 -36.68
N ALA A 202 21.58 10.41 -36.02
CA ALA A 202 21.86 10.70 -34.62
C ALA A 202 22.38 12.14 -34.44
N HIS A 203 22.15 12.71 -33.27
CA HIS A 203 22.63 14.03 -32.87
C HIS A 203 23.41 13.94 -31.55
N THR A 204 24.50 14.69 -31.48
CA THR A 204 25.32 14.85 -30.27
C THR A 204 25.52 16.35 -30.02
N HIS A 205 25.14 16.83 -28.84
CA HIS A 205 25.18 18.25 -28.49
C HIS A 205 24.46 19.16 -29.52
N GLY A 206 23.35 18.69 -30.10
CA GLY A 206 22.58 19.40 -31.11
C GLY A 206 23.21 19.39 -32.51
N GLN A 207 24.36 18.72 -32.72
CA GLN A 207 25.03 18.56 -34.01
C GLN A 207 24.75 17.19 -34.63
N PRO A 208 24.69 17.11 -35.98
CA PRO A 208 24.63 15.86 -36.70
C PRO A 208 25.77 14.93 -36.29
N ALA A 209 25.45 13.67 -36.03
CA ALA A 209 26.39 12.61 -35.68
C ALA A 209 26.27 11.42 -36.66
N SER A 210 26.62 10.22 -36.20
CA SER A 210 26.61 9.03 -37.06
C SER A 210 25.21 8.67 -37.55
N PRO A 211 25.05 8.29 -38.82
CA PRO A 211 23.82 7.69 -39.32
C PRO A 211 23.50 6.37 -38.56
N THR A 212 22.26 6.16 -38.25
CA THR A 212 21.74 4.96 -37.57
C THR A 212 20.37 4.58 -38.15
N LYS A 213 19.70 3.62 -37.55
CA LYS A 213 18.33 3.21 -37.87
C LYS A 213 17.41 3.40 -36.67
N LEU A 214 16.20 3.90 -36.88
CA LEU A 214 15.22 4.17 -35.82
C LEU A 214 14.91 2.90 -34.99
N GLY A 215 14.69 1.77 -35.67
CA GLY A 215 14.43 0.51 -34.99
C GLY A 215 15.57 0.08 -34.06
N LYS A 216 16.82 0.29 -34.47
CA LYS A 216 18.02 0.04 -33.62
C LYS A 216 18.02 0.91 -32.37
N GLU A 217 17.73 2.19 -32.52
CA GLU A 217 17.69 3.12 -31.36
C GLU A 217 16.62 2.72 -30.34
N ILE A 218 15.45 2.27 -30.80
CA ILE A 218 14.41 1.77 -29.92
C ILE A 218 14.82 0.45 -29.25
N ARG A 219 15.51 -0.45 -29.98
CA ARG A 219 15.96 -1.74 -29.45
C ARG A 219 16.91 -1.58 -28.24
N VAL A 220 17.65 -0.51 -28.15
CA VAL A 220 18.52 -0.19 -26.99
C VAL A 220 17.69 -0.10 -25.69
N PHE A 221 16.51 0.51 -25.75
CA PHE A 221 15.64 0.61 -24.58
C PHE A 221 15.05 -0.76 -24.20
N VAL A 222 14.63 -1.56 -25.17
CA VAL A 222 14.16 -2.92 -24.94
C VAL A 222 15.22 -3.74 -24.21
N GLU A 223 16.46 -3.77 -24.73
CA GLU A 223 17.55 -4.52 -24.13
C GLU A 223 17.87 -4.06 -22.69
N ARG A 224 17.80 -2.76 -22.42
CA ARG A 224 18.01 -2.22 -21.07
C ARG A 224 16.90 -2.66 -20.11
N ILE A 225 15.63 -2.64 -20.54
CA ILE A 225 14.50 -3.10 -19.71
C ILE A 225 14.66 -4.60 -19.45
N GLU A 226 14.91 -5.41 -20.48
CA GLU A 226 15.11 -6.86 -20.36
C GLU A 226 16.22 -7.21 -19.34
N LYS A 227 17.34 -6.48 -19.37
CA LYS A 227 18.46 -6.67 -18.42
C LYS A 227 18.13 -6.25 -16.97
N GLN A 228 17.19 -5.33 -16.77
CA GLN A 228 16.79 -4.90 -15.43
C GLN A 228 15.69 -5.76 -14.83
N THR A 229 14.99 -6.54 -15.66
CA THR A 229 13.89 -7.42 -15.24
C THR A 229 14.28 -8.89 -15.12
N ALA A 230 15.47 -9.26 -15.56
CA ALA A 230 16.04 -10.59 -15.39
C ALA A 230 16.63 -10.77 -13.98
#